data_6c060ac2e6c1e97633e08a4449ea76c3
#
_entry.id   6c060ac2e6c1e97633e08a4449ea76c3
#
_cell.length_a   1.000
_cell.length_b   1.000
_cell.length_c   1.000
_cell.angle_alpha   90.00
_cell.angle_beta   90.00
_cell.angle_gamma   90.00
#
_symmetry.space_group_name_H-M   'P 1'
#
loop_
_entity.id
_entity.type
_entity.pdbx_description
1 polymer ?
#
loop_
_entity_poly.entity_id
_entity_poly.type
_entity_poly.pdbx_seq_one_letter_code
_entity_poly.pdbx_strand_id
1 'polypeptide(L)'
;MIDKINFRHSIFFLILSVFITSFDYFRNSPFLFVCLVLVASIGISHGALDNMKGAQLLKIFDMKSMLTFYVGYSAISVLVICVWLLSSTFLLFLFLLVASYHFGKEDSEFLFQSKKFYLDILFFLKGLVIISAPLLFQYTDTINIFNTIGMNTDLFIFRDYSFIILCFFISIISSIAIVLIARNLYASILIIDLFAIVILNYFLHPLFAFTLYFCFLHSVRHSITLMQDLDKDLSKSIKIFIRKSLPLTIVTASIFVVAFVFLMSEYDINSSINKVIFVGLAALTFPHIILEYILEKNGK
;
A
#
# COMPACT_ATOMS: atom_id res chain seq x y z
N MET A 1 -3.01 -12.00 20.85
CA MET A 1 -4.11 -12.46 19.95
C MET A 1 -3.86 -11.99 18.52
N ILE A 2 -3.49 -10.74 18.31
CA ILE A 2 -3.14 -10.12 17.00
C ILE A 2 -2.10 -10.94 16.25
N ASP A 3 -0.95 -11.20 16.87
CA ASP A 3 0.16 -11.91 16.24
C ASP A 3 -0.26 -13.27 15.66
N LYS A 4 -1.13 -14.00 16.40
CA LYS A 4 -1.64 -15.28 15.94
C LYS A 4 -2.58 -15.14 14.73
N ILE A 5 -3.39 -14.08 14.68
CA ILE A 5 -4.27 -13.80 13.53
C ILE A 5 -3.42 -13.41 12.33
N ASN A 6 -2.48 -12.50 12.51
CA ASN A 6 -1.57 -12.07 11.45
C ASN A 6 -0.72 -13.24 10.92
N PHE A 7 -0.26 -14.14 11.80
CA PHE A 7 0.49 -15.33 11.39
C PHE A 7 -0.36 -16.27 10.49
N ARG A 8 -1.60 -16.53 10.88
CA ARG A 8 -2.50 -17.33 10.07
C ARG A 8 -2.84 -16.66 8.74
N HIS A 9 -2.99 -15.34 8.76
CA HIS A 9 -3.25 -14.55 7.58
C HIS A 9 -2.07 -14.61 6.59
N SER A 10 -0.82 -14.49 7.07
CA SER A 10 0.38 -14.64 6.22
C SER A 10 0.50 -16.03 5.59
N ILE A 11 0.22 -17.08 6.36
CA ILE A 11 0.19 -18.45 5.82
C ILE A 11 -0.89 -18.58 4.74
N PHE A 12 -2.09 -18.07 5.00
CA PHE A 12 -3.17 -18.07 4.02
C PHE A 12 -2.77 -17.31 2.76
N PHE A 13 -2.16 -16.13 2.90
CA PHE A 13 -1.69 -15.34 1.78
C PHE A 13 -0.60 -16.04 0.98
N LEU A 14 0.35 -16.72 1.63
CA LEU A 14 1.36 -17.53 0.93
C LEU A 14 0.71 -18.68 0.14
N ILE A 15 -0.23 -19.41 0.76
CA ILE A 15 -0.96 -20.48 0.07
C ILE A 15 -1.74 -19.93 -1.13
N LEU A 16 -2.42 -18.79 -0.97
CA LEU A 16 -3.13 -18.10 -2.05
C LEU A 16 -2.18 -17.69 -3.17
N SER A 17 -1.00 -17.16 -2.83
CA SER A 17 0.03 -16.76 -3.79
C SER A 17 0.54 -17.94 -4.60
N VAL A 18 0.86 -19.06 -3.94
CA VAL A 18 1.27 -20.31 -4.61
C VAL A 18 0.14 -20.86 -5.48
N PHE A 19 -1.10 -20.86 -4.98
CA PHE A 19 -2.25 -21.33 -5.72
C PHE A 19 -2.47 -20.53 -7.01
N ILE A 20 -2.54 -19.21 -6.93
CA ILE A 20 -2.74 -18.33 -8.10
C ILE A 20 -1.60 -18.53 -9.11
N THR A 21 -0.36 -18.56 -8.66
CA THR A 21 0.79 -18.73 -9.54
C THR A 21 0.95 -20.14 -10.11
N SER A 22 0.20 -21.13 -9.66
CA SER A 22 0.20 -22.48 -10.24
C SER A 22 -0.59 -22.58 -11.55
N PHE A 23 -1.42 -21.58 -11.88
CA PHE A 23 -2.22 -21.60 -13.10
C PHE A 23 -1.63 -20.67 -14.16
N ASP A 24 -1.35 -21.20 -15.34
CA ASP A 24 -0.83 -20.43 -16.49
C ASP A 24 -1.76 -19.29 -16.91
N TYR A 25 -3.07 -19.45 -16.70
CA TYR A 25 -4.05 -18.42 -16.96
C TYR A 25 -3.73 -17.11 -16.24
N PHE A 26 -3.36 -17.18 -14.94
CA PHE A 26 -3.01 -16.00 -14.16
C PHE A 26 -1.62 -15.43 -14.49
N ARG A 27 -0.71 -16.26 -14.98
CA ARG A 27 0.64 -15.83 -15.39
C ARG A 27 0.63 -15.04 -16.68
N ASN A 28 -0.24 -15.40 -17.61
CA ASN A 28 -0.23 -14.87 -18.98
C ASN A 28 -1.16 -13.67 -19.18
N SER A 29 -1.85 -13.20 -18.15
CA SER A 29 -2.82 -12.10 -18.24
C SER A 29 -2.58 -11.04 -17.18
N PRO A 30 -2.55 -9.75 -17.54
CA PRO A 30 -2.31 -8.67 -16.58
C PRO A 30 -3.48 -8.38 -15.64
N PHE A 31 -4.68 -8.85 -15.95
CA PHE A 31 -5.91 -8.68 -15.15
C PHE A 31 -6.20 -7.22 -14.71
N LEU A 32 -5.85 -6.23 -15.53
CA LEU A 32 -5.85 -4.82 -15.15
C LEU A 32 -7.20 -4.35 -14.63
N PHE A 33 -8.31 -4.76 -15.26
CA PHE A 33 -9.64 -4.39 -14.77
C PHE A 33 -9.95 -5.01 -13.39
N VAL A 34 -9.53 -6.25 -13.16
CA VAL A 34 -9.64 -6.90 -11.84
C VAL A 34 -8.80 -6.13 -10.81
N CYS A 35 -7.60 -5.67 -11.19
CA CYS A 35 -6.77 -4.83 -10.33
C CYS A 35 -7.51 -3.53 -9.95
N LEU A 36 -8.13 -2.84 -10.91
CA LEU A 36 -8.88 -1.62 -10.63
C LEU A 36 -10.03 -1.88 -9.64
N VAL A 37 -10.81 -2.95 -9.86
CA VAL A 37 -11.94 -3.31 -8.98
C VAL A 37 -11.45 -3.68 -7.57
N LEU A 38 -10.39 -4.47 -7.45
CA LEU A 38 -9.83 -4.87 -6.15
C LEU A 38 -9.26 -3.67 -5.39
N VAL A 39 -8.50 -2.80 -6.06
CA VAL A 39 -7.95 -1.59 -5.43
C VAL A 39 -9.08 -0.67 -5.00
N ALA A 40 -10.08 -0.42 -5.85
CA ALA A 40 -11.20 0.46 -5.55
C ALA A 40 -12.18 -0.10 -4.50
N SER A 41 -12.12 -1.37 -4.16
CA SER A 41 -12.99 -1.99 -3.15
C SER A 41 -12.22 -2.34 -1.87
N ILE A 42 -11.27 -3.27 -1.95
CA ILE A 42 -10.54 -3.78 -0.79
C ILE A 42 -9.33 -2.87 -0.47
N GLY A 43 -8.59 -2.46 -1.51
CA GLY A 43 -7.35 -1.71 -1.34
C GLY A 43 -7.54 -0.40 -0.60
N ILE A 44 -8.54 0.41 -0.97
CA ILE A 44 -8.80 1.71 -0.34
C ILE A 44 -9.61 1.64 0.95
N SER A 45 -10.16 0.47 1.31
CA SER A 45 -11.03 0.33 2.48
C SER A 45 -10.31 0.56 3.81
N HIS A 46 -9.00 0.32 3.88
CA HIS A 46 -8.24 0.54 5.11
C HIS A 46 -8.12 2.04 5.45
N GLY A 47 -7.95 2.92 4.46
CA GLY A 47 -7.96 4.39 4.64
C GLY A 47 -9.36 4.96 4.87
N ALA A 48 -10.42 4.18 4.70
CA ALA A 48 -11.78 4.65 4.89
C ALA A 48 -12.15 4.96 6.37
N LEU A 49 -11.28 4.62 7.33
CA LEU A 49 -11.41 5.05 8.74
C LEU A 49 -10.62 6.32 9.09
N ASP A 50 -9.99 6.96 8.10
CA ASP A 50 -9.26 8.22 8.33
C ASP A 50 -10.14 9.35 8.86
N ASN A 51 -11.44 9.30 8.60
CA ASN A 51 -12.40 10.21 9.23
C ASN A 51 -12.43 10.08 10.76
N MET A 52 -12.25 8.87 11.30
CA MET A 52 -12.17 8.65 12.75
C MET A 52 -10.86 9.17 13.33
N LYS A 53 -9.75 8.89 12.64
CA LYS A 53 -8.43 9.44 12.96
C LYS A 53 -8.46 10.98 12.85
N GLY A 54 -9.14 11.53 11.84
CA GLY A 54 -9.38 12.96 11.68
C GLY A 54 -10.16 13.58 12.85
N ALA A 55 -11.18 12.89 13.36
CA ALA A 55 -11.90 13.34 14.55
C ALA A 55 -11.01 13.35 15.81
N GLN A 56 -10.07 12.42 15.94
CA GLN A 56 -9.07 12.43 17.01
C GLN A 56 -8.11 13.61 16.86
N LEU A 57 -7.63 13.85 15.62
CA LEU A 57 -6.75 14.97 15.30
C LEU A 57 -7.39 16.31 15.67
N LEU A 58 -8.65 16.52 15.29
CA LEU A 58 -9.39 17.74 15.59
C LEU A 58 -9.52 17.99 17.10
N LYS A 59 -9.69 16.93 17.90
CA LYS A 59 -9.72 17.03 19.38
C LYS A 59 -8.36 17.48 19.94
N ILE A 60 -7.25 16.99 19.39
CA ILE A 60 -5.89 17.37 19.81
C ILE A 60 -5.66 18.88 19.59
N PHE A 61 -6.21 19.44 18.51
CA PHE A 61 -6.04 20.84 18.13
C PHE A 61 -7.23 21.74 18.53
N ASP A 62 -8.14 21.27 19.41
CA ASP A 62 -9.35 21.99 19.85
C ASP A 62 -10.25 22.48 18.71
N MET A 63 -10.21 21.80 17.56
CA MET A 63 -11.02 22.13 16.39
C MET A 63 -12.34 21.34 16.41
N LYS A 64 -13.47 22.02 16.16
CA LYS A 64 -14.81 21.43 16.30
C LYS A 64 -15.41 20.90 15.00
N SER A 65 -14.90 21.32 13.85
CA SER A 65 -15.56 21.06 12.57
C SER A 65 -14.89 19.93 11.80
N MET A 66 -15.60 18.83 11.58
CA MET A 66 -15.17 17.76 10.65
C MET A 66 -14.97 18.26 9.21
N LEU A 67 -15.66 19.34 8.82
CA LEU A 67 -15.46 19.94 7.50
C LEU A 67 -14.02 20.41 7.30
N THR A 68 -13.38 20.97 8.33
CA THR A 68 -11.98 21.40 8.27
C THR A 68 -11.05 20.22 7.96
N PHE A 69 -11.30 19.05 8.58
CA PHE A 69 -10.57 17.83 8.27
C PHE A 69 -10.76 17.41 6.80
N TYR A 70 -12.01 17.30 6.33
CA TYR A 70 -12.28 16.88 4.97
C TYR A 70 -11.71 17.86 3.92
N VAL A 71 -11.82 19.16 4.16
CA VAL A 71 -11.23 20.19 3.27
C VAL A 71 -9.71 20.06 3.23
N GLY A 72 -9.05 19.93 4.40
CA GLY A 72 -7.60 19.76 4.46
C GLY A 72 -7.12 18.47 3.78
N TYR A 73 -7.79 17.34 4.06
CA TYR A 73 -7.49 16.05 3.46
C TYR A 73 -7.63 16.10 1.93
N SER A 74 -8.76 16.62 1.44
CA SER A 74 -9.02 16.77 -0.01
C SER A 74 -8.06 17.77 -0.66
N ALA A 75 -7.71 18.86 0.00
CA ALA A 75 -6.76 19.83 -0.53
C ALA A 75 -5.37 19.20 -0.74
N ILE A 76 -4.89 18.35 0.19
CA ILE A 76 -3.64 17.60 0.01
C ILE A 76 -3.77 16.63 -1.17
N SER A 77 -4.88 15.89 -1.28
CA SER A 77 -5.11 14.98 -2.40
C SER A 77 -5.10 15.69 -3.76
N VAL A 78 -5.77 16.85 -3.85
CA VAL A 78 -5.77 17.68 -5.07
C VAL A 78 -4.38 18.22 -5.36
N LEU A 79 -3.64 18.68 -4.33
CA LEU A 79 -2.26 19.13 -4.49
C LEU A 79 -1.37 18.03 -5.07
N VAL A 80 -1.50 16.79 -4.60
CA VAL A 80 -0.77 15.63 -5.13
C VAL A 80 -1.08 15.42 -6.61
N ILE A 81 -2.36 15.48 -7.01
CA ILE A 81 -2.76 15.37 -8.41
C ILE A 81 -2.17 16.50 -9.24
N CYS A 82 -2.22 17.76 -8.77
CA CYS A 82 -1.65 18.91 -9.46
C CYS A 82 -0.13 18.76 -9.65
N VAL A 83 0.59 18.34 -8.61
CA VAL A 83 2.04 18.09 -8.72
C VAL A 83 2.33 16.93 -9.67
N TRP A 84 1.49 15.89 -9.69
CA TRP A 84 1.62 14.79 -10.65
C TRP A 84 1.49 15.29 -12.10
N LEU A 85 0.55 16.15 -12.38
CA LEU A 85 0.35 16.74 -13.72
C LEU A 85 1.52 17.64 -14.13
N LEU A 86 2.16 18.33 -13.18
CA LEU A 86 3.30 19.20 -13.43
C LEU A 86 4.63 18.44 -13.55
N SER A 87 4.81 17.40 -12.73
CA SER A 87 6.05 16.62 -12.67
C SER A 87 5.79 15.19 -12.19
N SER A 88 5.23 14.36 -13.09
CA SER A 88 4.90 12.95 -12.83
C SER A 88 6.12 12.15 -12.36
N THR A 89 7.29 12.36 -12.96
CA THR A 89 8.53 11.68 -12.59
C THR A 89 8.93 11.95 -11.14
N PHE A 90 8.94 13.22 -10.74
CA PHE A 90 9.27 13.62 -9.37
C PHE A 90 8.28 13.02 -8.36
N LEU A 91 6.99 13.18 -8.63
CA LEU A 91 5.98 12.74 -7.68
C LEU A 91 5.89 11.22 -7.58
N LEU A 92 6.03 10.49 -8.70
CA LEU A 92 6.09 9.03 -8.65
C LEU A 92 7.28 8.54 -7.85
N PHE A 93 8.48 9.13 -8.08
CA PHE A 93 9.66 8.78 -7.30
C PHE A 93 9.45 9.02 -5.80
N LEU A 94 8.94 10.19 -5.44
CA LEU A 94 8.59 10.51 -4.05
C LEU A 94 7.54 9.55 -3.48
N PHE A 95 6.50 9.23 -4.26
CA PHE A 95 5.47 8.26 -3.88
C PHE A 95 6.05 6.88 -3.61
N LEU A 96 6.94 6.38 -4.46
CA LEU A 96 7.59 5.08 -4.27
C LEU A 96 8.42 5.05 -2.97
N LEU A 97 9.16 6.11 -2.64
CA LEU A 97 9.91 6.21 -1.39
C LEU A 97 8.99 6.22 -0.16
N VAL A 98 7.94 7.05 -0.22
CA VAL A 98 6.94 7.14 0.87
C VAL A 98 6.18 5.82 1.03
N ALA A 99 5.80 5.17 -0.08
CA ALA A 99 5.15 3.87 -0.08
C ALA A 99 6.06 2.77 0.50
N SER A 100 7.36 2.76 0.18
CA SER A 100 8.31 1.83 0.79
C SER A 100 8.34 1.95 2.31
N TYR A 101 8.41 3.18 2.83
CA TYR A 101 8.36 3.40 4.28
C TYR A 101 7.03 2.94 4.87
N HIS A 102 5.92 3.37 4.29
CA HIS A 102 4.58 3.08 4.77
C HIS A 102 4.31 1.57 4.81
N PHE A 103 4.51 0.86 3.70
CA PHE A 103 4.31 -0.58 3.65
C PHE A 103 5.27 -1.34 4.56
N GLY A 104 6.53 -0.94 4.60
CA GLY A 104 7.51 -1.58 5.47
C GLY A 104 7.18 -1.42 6.94
N LYS A 105 6.70 -0.24 7.35
CA LYS A 105 6.29 0.08 8.71
C LYS A 105 5.01 -0.67 9.09
N GLU A 106 3.92 -0.45 8.38
CA GLU A 106 2.61 -1.02 8.69
C GLU A 106 2.63 -2.57 8.73
N ASP A 107 3.41 -3.19 7.84
CA ASP A 107 3.55 -4.64 7.80
C ASP A 107 4.46 -5.21 8.90
N SER A 108 5.10 -4.38 9.74
CA SER A 108 6.11 -4.82 10.71
C SER A 108 5.97 -4.21 12.11
N GLU A 109 5.39 -3.03 12.24
CA GLU A 109 5.37 -2.24 13.50
C GLU A 109 4.69 -2.99 14.66
N PHE A 110 3.68 -3.81 14.38
CA PHE A 110 2.97 -4.60 15.38
C PHE A 110 3.86 -5.56 16.17
N LEU A 111 5.07 -5.86 15.70
CA LEU A 111 6.05 -6.68 16.39
C LEU A 111 6.79 -5.94 17.50
N PHE A 112 6.68 -4.62 17.57
CA PHE A 112 7.43 -3.77 18.49
C PHE A 112 6.52 -2.94 19.39
N GLN A 113 6.92 -2.85 20.68
CA GLN A 113 6.21 -2.01 21.66
C GLN A 113 6.80 -0.60 21.76
N SER A 114 8.00 -0.39 21.29
CA SER A 114 8.71 0.89 21.41
C SER A 114 9.15 1.41 20.04
N LYS A 115 8.94 2.70 19.82
CA LYS A 115 9.41 3.41 18.63
C LYS A 115 10.88 3.75 18.78
N LYS A 116 11.71 3.33 17.83
CA LYS A 116 13.14 3.64 17.79
C LYS A 116 13.53 3.99 16.37
N PHE A 117 14.28 5.06 16.20
CA PHE A 117 14.66 5.60 14.89
C PHE A 117 15.32 4.55 13.95
N TYR A 118 16.13 3.65 14.47
CA TYR A 118 16.73 2.61 13.64
C TYR A 118 15.69 1.62 13.07
N LEU A 119 14.54 1.45 13.74
CA LEU A 119 13.44 0.63 13.20
C LEU A 119 12.79 1.30 11.99
N ASP A 120 12.64 2.62 12.00
CA ASP A 120 12.09 3.35 10.86
C ASP A 120 12.97 3.19 9.62
N ILE A 121 14.30 3.20 9.78
CA ILE A 121 15.25 2.89 8.69
C ILE A 121 15.06 1.46 8.20
N LEU A 122 14.98 0.48 9.11
CA LEU A 122 14.77 -0.92 8.72
C LEU A 122 13.43 -1.14 8.04
N PHE A 123 12.37 -0.46 8.48
CA PHE A 123 11.05 -0.51 7.83
C PHE A 123 11.11 0.04 6.40
N PHE A 124 11.74 1.20 6.22
CA PHE A 124 11.95 1.76 4.89
C PHE A 124 12.71 0.79 3.97
N LEU A 125 13.84 0.26 4.45
CA LEU A 125 14.67 -0.67 3.68
C LEU A 125 13.93 -1.98 3.36
N LYS A 126 13.16 -2.53 4.32
CA LYS A 126 12.30 -3.70 4.09
C LYS A 126 11.28 -3.42 2.99
N GLY A 127 10.62 -2.26 3.03
CA GLY A 127 9.57 -1.90 2.07
C GLY A 127 10.08 -1.73 0.64
N LEU A 128 11.39 -1.54 0.42
CA LEU A 128 11.98 -1.47 -0.92
C LEU A 128 11.69 -2.74 -1.76
N VAL A 129 11.35 -3.87 -1.13
CA VAL A 129 10.97 -5.09 -1.87
C VAL A 129 9.79 -4.85 -2.81
N ILE A 130 8.84 -3.99 -2.43
CA ILE A 130 7.63 -3.72 -3.22
C ILE A 130 7.97 -3.03 -4.55
N ILE A 131 9.09 -2.30 -4.58
CA ILE A 131 9.59 -1.62 -5.79
C ILE A 131 10.62 -2.48 -6.52
N SER A 132 11.56 -3.05 -5.77
CA SER A 132 12.69 -3.77 -6.37
C SER A 132 12.32 -5.14 -6.92
N ALA A 133 11.35 -5.85 -6.32
CA ALA A 133 10.95 -7.16 -6.82
C ALA A 133 10.31 -7.10 -8.22
N PRO A 134 9.31 -6.23 -8.52
CA PRO A 134 8.80 -6.12 -9.88
C PRO A 134 9.85 -5.64 -10.88
N LEU A 135 10.74 -4.70 -10.51
CA LEU A 135 11.84 -4.26 -11.37
C LEU A 135 12.87 -5.37 -11.62
N LEU A 136 13.09 -6.28 -10.67
CA LEU A 136 14.03 -7.38 -10.81
C LEU A 136 13.47 -8.51 -11.69
N PHE A 137 12.21 -8.91 -11.46
CA PHE A 137 11.63 -10.11 -12.08
C PHE A 137 10.82 -9.81 -13.34
N GLN A 138 10.20 -8.61 -13.44
CA GLN A 138 9.30 -8.20 -14.53
C GLN A 138 9.69 -6.80 -15.03
N TYR A 139 10.98 -6.60 -15.33
CA TYR A 139 11.55 -5.29 -15.65
C TYR A 139 10.78 -4.55 -16.75
N THR A 140 10.60 -5.20 -17.90
CA THR A 140 9.97 -4.57 -19.07
C THR A 140 8.55 -4.09 -18.78
N ASP A 141 7.74 -4.94 -18.15
CA ASP A 141 6.35 -4.59 -17.81
C ASP A 141 6.28 -3.51 -16.75
N THR A 142 7.18 -3.54 -15.77
CA THR A 142 7.27 -2.51 -14.73
C THR A 142 7.64 -1.15 -15.31
N ILE A 143 8.62 -1.10 -16.21
CA ILE A 143 9.02 0.12 -16.90
C ILE A 143 7.89 0.63 -17.82
N ASN A 144 7.18 -0.27 -18.50
CA ASN A 144 6.02 0.11 -19.32
C ASN A 144 4.92 0.74 -18.46
N ILE A 145 4.62 0.19 -17.27
CA ILE A 145 3.68 0.83 -16.34
C ILE A 145 4.16 2.22 -15.96
N PHE A 146 5.43 2.38 -15.56
CA PHE A 146 5.98 3.70 -15.17
C PHE A 146 5.91 4.72 -16.31
N ASN A 147 6.18 4.30 -17.53
CA ASN A 147 6.03 5.16 -18.72
C ASN A 147 4.57 5.57 -18.95
N THR A 148 3.60 4.65 -18.83
CA THR A 148 2.18 4.97 -19.03
C THR A 148 1.64 5.97 -18.01
N ILE A 149 2.20 6.01 -16.81
CA ILE A 149 1.82 6.98 -15.77
C ILE A 149 2.65 8.27 -15.83
N GLY A 150 3.50 8.43 -16.84
CA GLY A 150 4.21 9.66 -17.18
C GLY A 150 5.59 9.80 -16.56
N MET A 151 6.21 8.72 -16.06
CA MET A 151 7.56 8.78 -15.53
C MET A 151 8.61 8.76 -16.65
N ASN A 152 9.61 9.62 -16.54
CA ASN A 152 10.82 9.47 -17.37
C ASN A 152 11.69 8.35 -16.79
N THR A 153 11.65 7.19 -17.45
CA THR A 153 12.41 5.99 -17.04
C THR A 153 13.86 5.98 -17.50
N ASP A 154 14.32 7.04 -18.20
CA ASP A 154 15.73 7.22 -18.55
C ASP A 154 16.62 7.55 -17.34
N LEU A 155 16.03 7.72 -16.16
CA LEU A 155 16.79 7.94 -14.94
C LEU A 155 17.69 6.73 -14.63
N PHE A 156 18.96 7.00 -14.31
CA PHE A 156 19.99 6.02 -14.00
C PHE A 156 19.51 4.93 -13.00
N ILE A 157 18.76 5.34 -11.97
CA ILE A 157 18.27 4.45 -10.89
C ILE A 157 17.44 3.26 -11.43
N PHE A 158 16.69 3.46 -12.52
CA PHE A 158 15.86 2.41 -13.12
C PHE A 158 16.60 1.61 -14.20
N ARG A 159 17.71 2.12 -14.73
CA ARG A 159 18.54 1.45 -15.74
C ARG A 159 19.66 0.61 -15.14
N ASP A 160 20.11 0.95 -13.93
CA ASP A 160 21.18 0.21 -13.28
C ASP A 160 20.63 -1.05 -12.59
N TYR A 161 20.75 -2.15 -13.29
CA TYR A 161 20.31 -3.45 -12.77
C TYR A 161 21.05 -3.83 -11.48
N SER A 162 22.32 -3.43 -11.33
CA SER A 162 23.09 -3.67 -10.09
C SER A 162 22.48 -2.94 -8.91
N PHE A 163 21.98 -1.71 -9.12
CA PHE A 163 21.28 -0.96 -8.08
C PHE A 163 19.95 -1.61 -7.68
N ILE A 164 19.18 -2.11 -8.65
CA ILE A 164 17.91 -2.83 -8.39
C ILE A 164 18.18 -4.09 -7.55
N ILE A 165 19.20 -4.88 -7.94
CA ILE A 165 19.64 -6.06 -7.18
C ILE A 165 20.05 -5.67 -5.75
N LEU A 166 20.83 -4.62 -5.59
CA LEU A 166 21.27 -4.12 -4.28
C LEU A 166 20.06 -3.76 -3.39
N CYS A 167 19.09 -3.00 -3.91
CA CYS A 167 17.85 -2.66 -3.19
C CYS A 167 17.07 -3.91 -2.77
N PHE A 168 16.98 -4.91 -3.65
CA PHE A 168 16.29 -6.16 -3.36
C PHE A 168 16.98 -6.94 -2.22
N PHE A 169 18.30 -7.11 -2.28
CA PHE A 169 19.04 -7.80 -1.21
C PHE A 169 19.03 -7.02 0.11
N ILE A 170 19.11 -5.70 0.07
CA ILE A 170 18.97 -4.85 1.27
C ILE A 170 17.59 -5.08 1.92
N SER A 171 16.53 -5.20 1.14
CA SER A 171 15.19 -5.45 1.67
C SER A 171 15.07 -6.82 2.36
N ILE A 172 15.72 -7.85 1.80
CA ILE A 172 15.79 -9.18 2.40
C ILE A 172 16.56 -9.13 3.74
N ILE A 173 17.76 -8.53 3.72
CA ILE A 173 18.61 -8.40 4.91
C ILE A 173 17.87 -7.63 6.01
N SER A 174 17.17 -6.55 5.64
CA SER A 174 16.39 -5.75 6.59
C SER A 174 15.21 -6.54 7.18
N SER A 175 14.53 -7.36 6.37
CA SER A 175 13.47 -8.26 6.85
C SER A 175 14.01 -9.27 7.87
N ILE A 176 15.15 -9.88 7.59
CA ILE A 176 15.82 -10.81 8.51
C ILE A 176 16.26 -10.07 9.79
N ALA A 177 16.85 -8.88 9.67
CA ALA A 177 17.26 -8.07 10.81
C ALA A 177 16.08 -7.73 11.74
N ILE A 178 14.93 -7.34 11.18
CA ILE A 178 13.72 -7.07 11.96
C ILE A 178 13.28 -8.34 12.72
N VAL A 179 13.29 -9.50 12.08
CA VAL A 179 12.93 -10.79 12.72
C VAL A 179 13.87 -11.09 13.90
N LEU A 180 15.17 -10.90 13.72
CA LEU A 180 16.17 -11.15 14.78
C LEU A 180 16.05 -10.16 15.95
N ILE A 181 15.71 -8.90 15.66
CA ILE A 181 15.56 -7.86 16.69
C ILE A 181 14.25 -8.05 17.46
N ALA A 182 13.16 -8.43 16.80
CA ALA A 182 11.85 -8.60 17.42
C ALA A 182 11.82 -9.73 18.47
N ARG A 183 12.69 -10.75 18.33
CA ARG A 183 12.79 -11.90 19.25
C ARG A 183 11.45 -12.55 19.59
N ASN A 184 10.51 -12.51 18.64
CA ASN A 184 9.16 -13.05 18.79
C ASN A 184 8.98 -14.20 17.79
N LEU A 185 8.40 -15.32 18.25
CA LEU A 185 8.07 -16.47 17.39
C LEU A 185 7.25 -16.08 16.16
N TYR A 186 6.38 -15.08 16.31
CA TYR A 186 5.56 -14.58 15.21
C TYR A 186 6.31 -13.67 14.23
N ALA A 187 7.53 -13.24 14.54
CA ALA A 187 8.30 -12.38 13.63
C ALA A 187 8.65 -13.10 12.31
N SER A 188 8.64 -14.45 12.29
CA SER A 188 8.76 -15.25 11.05
C SER A 188 7.70 -14.93 9.99
N ILE A 189 6.58 -14.27 10.36
CA ILE A 189 5.60 -13.69 9.45
C ILE A 189 6.29 -12.91 8.32
N LEU A 190 7.29 -12.09 8.64
CA LEU A 190 7.94 -11.23 7.66
C LEU A 190 8.67 -12.02 6.57
N ILE A 191 9.19 -13.19 6.93
CA ILE A 191 9.84 -14.09 5.95
C ILE A 191 8.78 -14.78 5.08
N ILE A 192 7.67 -15.21 5.67
CA ILE A 192 6.54 -15.79 4.94
C ILE A 192 5.98 -14.78 3.93
N ASP A 193 5.78 -13.54 4.36
CA ASP A 193 5.30 -12.44 3.50
C ASP A 193 6.29 -12.15 2.36
N LEU A 194 7.59 -12.10 2.68
CA LEU A 194 8.64 -11.89 1.69
C LEU A 194 8.60 -12.98 0.61
N PHE A 195 8.50 -14.25 1.00
CA PHE A 195 8.37 -15.36 0.04
C PHE A 195 7.12 -15.21 -0.84
N ALA A 196 5.98 -14.86 -0.26
CA ALA A 196 4.75 -14.63 -1.01
C ALA A 196 4.91 -13.50 -2.03
N ILE A 197 5.50 -12.36 -1.62
CA ILE A 197 5.76 -11.21 -2.50
C ILE A 197 6.71 -11.59 -3.64
N VAL A 198 7.78 -12.32 -3.34
CA VAL A 198 8.74 -12.78 -4.35
C VAL A 198 8.07 -13.71 -5.37
N ILE A 199 7.29 -14.70 -4.90
CA ILE A 199 6.56 -15.64 -5.77
C ILE A 199 5.61 -14.87 -6.70
N LEU A 200 4.82 -13.94 -6.16
CA LEU A 200 3.88 -13.16 -6.96
C LEU A 200 4.61 -12.36 -8.06
N ASN A 201 5.69 -11.64 -7.71
CA ASN A 201 6.41 -10.81 -8.67
C ASN A 201 7.22 -11.62 -9.68
N TYR A 202 7.63 -12.84 -9.33
CA TYR A 202 8.33 -13.73 -10.26
C TYR A 202 7.41 -14.27 -11.37
N PHE A 203 6.15 -14.58 -11.01
CA PHE A 203 5.24 -15.29 -11.93
C PHE A 203 4.16 -14.41 -12.55
N LEU A 204 3.79 -13.27 -11.94
CA LEU A 204 2.63 -12.48 -12.36
C LEU A 204 3.05 -11.12 -12.92
N HIS A 205 2.16 -10.55 -13.74
CA HIS A 205 2.30 -9.15 -14.18
C HIS A 205 2.43 -8.20 -12.96
N PRO A 206 3.32 -7.19 -13.00
CA PRO A 206 3.67 -6.35 -11.84
C PRO A 206 2.46 -5.72 -11.15
N LEU A 207 1.53 -5.16 -11.92
CA LEU A 207 0.34 -4.53 -11.33
C LEU A 207 -0.55 -5.56 -10.64
N PHE A 208 -0.68 -6.77 -11.18
CA PHE A 208 -1.50 -7.82 -10.55
C PHE A 208 -0.83 -8.35 -9.28
N ALA A 209 0.48 -8.58 -9.31
CA ALA A 209 1.27 -8.95 -8.13
C ALA A 209 1.16 -7.89 -7.02
N PHE A 210 1.32 -6.61 -7.36
CA PHE A 210 1.13 -5.49 -6.44
C PHE A 210 -0.30 -5.46 -5.88
N THR A 211 -1.31 -5.62 -6.72
CA THR A 211 -2.71 -5.59 -6.30
C THR A 211 -3.04 -6.70 -5.31
N LEU A 212 -2.54 -7.92 -5.54
CA LEU A 212 -2.74 -9.04 -4.62
C LEU A 212 -2.06 -8.76 -3.27
N TYR A 213 -0.81 -8.29 -3.28
CA TYR A 213 -0.11 -7.88 -2.07
C TYR A 213 -0.88 -6.77 -1.34
N PHE A 214 -1.19 -5.68 -2.04
CA PHE A 214 -1.82 -4.50 -1.45
C PHE A 214 -3.19 -4.79 -0.87
N CYS A 215 -4.05 -5.49 -1.62
CA CYS A 215 -5.41 -5.78 -1.18
C CYS A 215 -5.46 -6.88 -0.12
N PHE A 216 -4.78 -8.01 -0.33
CA PHE A 216 -4.96 -9.20 0.49
C PHE A 216 -3.92 -9.37 1.60
N LEU A 217 -2.75 -8.75 1.51
CA LEU A 217 -1.80 -8.76 2.62
C LEU A 217 -1.85 -7.46 3.42
N HIS A 218 -1.48 -6.34 2.80
CA HIS A 218 -1.34 -5.05 3.46
C HIS A 218 -2.67 -4.51 3.99
N SER A 219 -3.67 -4.30 3.13
CA SER A 219 -4.95 -3.69 3.53
C SER A 219 -5.74 -4.56 4.51
N VAL A 220 -5.71 -5.90 4.36
CA VAL A 220 -6.37 -6.81 5.31
C VAL A 220 -5.66 -6.78 6.66
N ARG A 221 -4.32 -6.79 6.70
CA ARG A 221 -3.55 -6.70 7.96
C ARG A 221 -3.82 -5.40 8.69
N HIS A 222 -3.75 -4.27 7.99
CA HIS A 222 -4.06 -2.97 8.58
C HIS A 222 -5.51 -2.92 9.09
N SER A 223 -6.47 -3.45 8.32
CA SER A 223 -7.88 -3.54 8.75
C SER A 223 -8.05 -4.41 10.02
N ILE A 224 -7.31 -5.50 10.16
CA ILE A 224 -7.32 -6.35 11.37
C ILE A 224 -6.85 -5.54 12.58
N THR A 225 -5.79 -4.75 12.44
CA THR A 225 -5.29 -3.86 13.49
C THR A 225 -6.33 -2.82 13.88
N LEU A 226 -6.94 -2.13 12.91
CA LEU A 226 -7.99 -1.14 13.15
C LEU A 226 -9.24 -1.76 13.82
N MET A 227 -9.63 -2.96 13.44
CA MET A 227 -10.79 -3.65 14.05
C MET A 227 -10.60 -3.91 15.53
N GLN A 228 -9.37 -4.17 15.98
CA GLN A 228 -9.10 -4.41 17.40
C GLN A 228 -9.18 -3.15 18.26
N ASP A 229 -8.91 -1.99 17.67
CA ASP A 229 -9.11 -0.70 18.33
C ASP A 229 -10.60 -0.34 18.47
N LEU A 230 -11.47 -0.95 17.64
CA LEU A 230 -12.91 -0.69 17.66
C LEU A 230 -13.67 -1.49 18.73
N ASP A 231 -13.39 -2.78 18.89
CA ASP A 231 -14.02 -3.66 19.90
C ASP A 231 -13.16 -4.90 20.17
N LYS A 232 -13.21 -5.40 21.42
CA LYS A 232 -12.50 -6.65 21.80
C LYS A 232 -13.12 -7.91 21.18
N ASP A 233 -14.40 -7.88 20.88
CA ASP A 233 -15.12 -8.94 20.18
C ASP A 233 -14.94 -8.77 18.66
N LEU A 234 -14.23 -9.69 18.04
CA LEU A 234 -13.91 -9.65 16.62
C LEU A 234 -15.19 -9.60 15.74
N SER A 235 -16.24 -10.31 16.09
CA SER A 235 -17.50 -10.34 15.31
C SER A 235 -18.21 -8.98 15.33
N LYS A 236 -18.23 -8.32 16.49
CA LYS A 236 -18.76 -6.94 16.61
C LYS A 236 -17.87 -5.95 15.90
N SER A 237 -16.58 -6.08 16.08
CA SER A 237 -15.58 -5.21 15.47
C SER A 237 -15.66 -5.20 13.94
N ILE A 238 -15.77 -6.36 13.29
CA ILE A 238 -15.99 -6.50 11.85
C ILE A 238 -17.25 -5.72 11.40
N LYS A 239 -18.37 -5.89 12.10
CA LYS A 239 -19.61 -5.18 11.75
C LYS A 239 -19.46 -3.65 11.88
N ILE A 240 -18.79 -3.19 12.93
CA ILE A 240 -18.52 -1.76 13.14
C ILE A 240 -17.60 -1.25 12.05
N PHE A 241 -16.51 -1.98 11.73
CA PHE A 241 -15.58 -1.64 10.69
C PHE A 241 -16.28 -1.46 9.33
N ILE A 242 -17.03 -2.48 8.89
CA ILE A 242 -17.76 -2.44 7.61
C ILE A 242 -18.72 -1.26 7.59
N ARG A 243 -19.52 -1.06 8.63
CA ARG A 243 -20.50 0.04 8.69
C ARG A 243 -19.85 1.42 8.60
N LYS A 244 -18.66 1.58 9.19
CA LYS A 244 -17.95 2.87 9.24
C LYS A 244 -17.10 3.13 7.99
N SER A 245 -16.49 2.09 7.42
CA SER A 245 -15.63 2.22 6.23
C SER A 245 -16.43 2.30 4.92
N LEU A 246 -17.53 1.57 4.82
CA LEU A 246 -18.29 1.40 3.58
C LEU A 246 -18.72 2.72 2.92
N PRO A 247 -19.26 3.74 3.62
CA PRO A 247 -19.69 4.97 2.97
C PRO A 247 -18.53 5.69 2.27
N LEU A 248 -17.39 5.83 2.94
CA LEU A 248 -16.23 6.52 2.36
C LEU A 248 -15.58 5.68 1.26
N THR A 249 -15.53 4.36 1.42
CA THR A 249 -15.09 3.44 0.37
C THR A 249 -15.92 3.58 -0.89
N ILE A 250 -17.27 3.64 -0.79
CA ILE A 250 -18.17 3.83 -1.95
C ILE A 250 -17.90 5.16 -2.64
N VAL A 251 -17.76 6.25 -1.86
CA VAL A 251 -17.47 7.57 -2.44
C VAL A 251 -16.15 7.56 -3.20
N THR A 252 -15.11 7.00 -2.60
CA THR A 252 -13.78 6.94 -3.24
C THR A 252 -13.78 6.01 -4.45
N ALA A 253 -14.44 4.86 -4.38
CA ALA A 253 -14.60 3.97 -5.52
C ALA A 253 -15.37 4.64 -6.67
N SER A 254 -16.42 5.42 -6.36
CA SER A 254 -17.15 6.20 -7.38
C SER A 254 -16.24 7.23 -8.04
N ILE A 255 -15.37 7.90 -7.29
CA ILE A 255 -14.38 8.85 -7.86
C ILE A 255 -13.41 8.09 -8.79
N PHE A 256 -12.95 6.90 -8.43
CA PHE A 256 -12.07 6.07 -9.29
C PHE A 256 -12.77 5.69 -10.59
N VAL A 257 -14.05 5.31 -10.52
CA VAL A 257 -14.85 4.99 -11.73
C VAL A 257 -15.02 6.22 -12.61
N VAL A 258 -15.36 7.37 -12.03
CA VAL A 258 -15.50 8.63 -12.80
C VAL A 258 -14.17 9.03 -13.44
N ALA A 259 -13.07 8.95 -12.69
CA ALA A 259 -11.73 9.23 -13.22
C ALA A 259 -11.35 8.27 -14.35
N PHE A 260 -11.67 6.98 -14.21
CA PHE A 260 -11.43 5.98 -15.24
C PHE A 260 -12.20 6.31 -16.55
N VAL A 261 -13.52 6.57 -16.44
CA VAL A 261 -14.35 6.93 -17.60
C VAL A 261 -13.84 8.22 -18.27
N PHE A 262 -13.42 9.20 -17.46
CA PHE A 262 -12.86 10.44 -17.99
C PHE A 262 -11.53 10.19 -18.74
N LEU A 263 -10.63 9.40 -18.17
CA LEU A 263 -9.34 9.11 -18.81
C LEU A 263 -9.47 8.25 -20.07
N MET A 264 -10.51 7.42 -20.18
CA MET A 264 -10.77 6.64 -21.41
C MET A 264 -11.11 7.52 -22.63
N SER A 265 -11.45 8.79 -22.45
CA SER A 265 -11.62 9.71 -23.58
C SER A 265 -10.30 10.16 -24.21
N GLU A 266 -9.18 10.07 -23.46
CA GLU A 266 -7.88 10.57 -23.88
C GLU A 266 -6.83 9.44 -24.04
N TYR A 267 -7.01 8.33 -23.35
CA TYR A 267 -6.04 7.22 -23.27
C TYR A 267 -6.72 5.88 -23.54
N ASP A 268 -5.93 4.89 -23.94
CA ASP A 268 -6.40 3.50 -24.00
C ASP A 268 -6.77 2.95 -22.61
N ILE A 269 -7.52 1.85 -22.60
CA ILE A 269 -8.08 1.24 -21.37
C ILE A 269 -6.95 0.91 -20.37
N ASN A 270 -5.84 0.33 -20.83
CA ASN A 270 -4.75 -0.13 -19.94
C ASN A 270 -4.04 1.07 -19.32
N SER A 271 -3.73 2.08 -20.11
CA SER A 271 -3.14 3.34 -19.62
C SER A 271 -4.06 4.06 -18.64
N SER A 272 -5.36 4.08 -18.91
CA SER A 272 -6.35 4.68 -18.03
C SER A 272 -6.41 3.97 -16.68
N ILE A 273 -6.39 2.64 -16.65
CA ILE A 273 -6.36 1.85 -15.42
C ILE A 273 -5.08 2.12 -14.62
N ASN A 274 -3.91 2.07 -15.27
CA ASN A 274 -2.64 2.35 -14.60
C ASN A 274 -2.64 3.75 -13.97
N LYS A 275 -3.08 4.79 -14.72
CA LYS A 275 -3.16 6.16 -14.22
C LYS A 275 -4.12 6.28 -13.02
N VAL A 276 -5.32 5.72 -13.10
CA VAL A 276 -6.29 5.77 -11.99
C VAL A 276 -5.73 5.10 -10.74
N ILE A 277 -5.13 3.92 -10.88
CA ILE A 277 -4.59 3.20 -9.72
C ILE A 277 -3.44 3.98 -9.10
N PHE A 278 -2.39 4.33 -9.86
CA PHE A 278 -1.20 4.94 -9.27
C PHE A 278 -1.42 6.37 -8.80
N VAL A 279 -2.07 7.22 -9.62
CA VAL A 279 -2.36 8.61 -9.23
C VAL A 279 -3.39 8.64 -8.10
N GLY A 280 -4.41 7.79 -8.17
CA GLY A 280 -5.42 7.67 -7.13
C GLY A 280 -4.83 7.18 -5.79
N LEU A 281 -3.99 6.14 -5.82
CA LEU A 281 -3.30 5.68 -4.61
C LEU A 281 -2.37 6.76 -4.05
N ALA A 282 -1.58 7.45 -4.88
CA ALA A 282 -0.73 8.54 -4.41
C ALA A 282 -1.58 9.65 -3.75
N ALA A 283 -2.67 10.08 -4.40
CA ALA A 283 -3.55 11.13 -3.88
C ALA A 283 -4.20 10.78 -2.53
N LEU A 284 -4.41 9.48 -2.26
CA LEU A 284 -4.95 9.00 -0.98
C LEU A 284 -3.86 8.74 0.06
N THR A 285 -2.71 8.19 -0.35
CA THR A 285 -1.63 7.78 0.56
C THR A 285 -0.96 8.98 1.23
N PHE A 286 -0.72 10.08 0.52
CA PHE A 286 -0.05 11.24 1.13
C PHE A 286 -0.84 11.85 2.30
N PRO A 287 -2.12 12.20 2.16
CA PRO A 287 -2.89 12.74 3.31
C PRO A 287 -3.06 11.70 4.44
N HIS A 288 -3.19 10.41 4.10
CA HIS A 288 -3.27 9.31 5.07
C HIS A 288 -2.00 9.23 5.94
N ILE A 289 -0.82 9.18 5.32
CA ILE A 289 0.46 9.11 6.05
C ILE A 289 0.71 10.38 6.87
N ILE A 290 0.37 11.56 6.34
CA ILE A 290 0.49 12.83 7.07
C ILE A 290 -0.41 12.80 8.32
N LEU A 291 -1.65 12.32 8.18
CA LEU A 291 -2.58 12.17 9.31
C LEU A 291 -2.01 11.24 10.38
N GLU A 292 -1.51 10.08 9.99
CA GLU A 292 -0.91 9.11 10.92
C GLU A 292 0.32 9.70 11.63
N TYR A 293 1.22 10.33 10.88
CA TYR A 293 2.40 10.98 11.45
C TYR A 293 2.05 12.06 12.49
N ILE A 294 1.05 12.91 12.19
CA ILE A 294 0.64 13.96 13.13
C ILE A 294 0.01 13.36 14.38
N LEU A 295 -0.82 12.32 14.23
CA LEU A 295 -1.41 11.62 15.36
C LEU A 295 -0.36 10.93 16.24
N GLU A 296 0.62 10.24 15.63
CA GLU A 296 1.70 9.61 16.37
C GLU A 296 2.55 10.62 17.16
N LYS A 297 2.78 11.80 16.60
CA LYS A 297 3.60 12.83 17.23
C LYS A 297 2.88 13.55 18.38
N ASN A 298 1.56 13.73 18.29
CA ASN A 298 0.78 14.53 19.22
C ASN A 298 -0.21 13.70 20.06
N GLY A 299 -0.51 12.46 19.68
CA GLY A 299 -1.35 11.55 20.43
C GLY A 299 -0.53 10.81 21.49
N LYS A 300 -0.33 11.46 22.63
CA LYS A 300 0.21 10.82 23.84
C LYS A 300 -0.93 10.23 24.66
#